data_e1b6945ef89961bcffcb90f14241ec74
#
_entry.id   e1b6945ef89961bcffcb90f14241ec74
#
_cell.length_a   1.000
_cell.length_b   1.000
_cell.length_c   1.000
_cell.angle_alpha   90.00
_cell.angle_beta   90.00
_cell.angle_gamma   90.00
#
_symmetry.space_group_name_H-M   'P 1'
#
loop_
_entity.id
_entity.type
_entity.pdbx_description
1 polymer ?
#
loop_
_entity_poly.entity_id
_entity_poly.type
_entity_poly.pdbx_seq_one_letter_code
_entity_poly.pdbx_strand_id
1 'polypeptide(L)'
;MFLTYVGESGITGATATDPSQPHQVYTGLFVHESQSISMNGEFNALCRRHFGAPLGEEGAPSEIRPVDVYQGLGYFASWPRLKRNELIQDCLGIMVRRETPVITSYINKQEFAAAKAAGDSPFVMMWDSPTGPVINKFFFALSMFLDELNMSTLSGDQIMDGGMPIANHALVVAQTGASMKSEFMPEFLRSDEGIDATGLIDDICFVDPEHSVVNQLSNLCAYFVRRWLQNPERDHPYFDGLRDNKVIQVIYPVTI
;
A
#
# COMPACT_ATOMS: atom_id res chain seq x y z
N MET A 1 16.06 -5.79 -9.12
CA MET A 1 15.65 -4.84 -8.06
C MET A 1 14.13 -4.83 -7.98
N PHE A 2 13.58 -4.58 -6.79
CA PHE A 2 12.15 -4.41 -6.61
C PHE A 2 11.80 -2.94 -6.38
N LEU A 3 10.59 -2.56 -6.75
CA LEU A 3 9.97 -1.27 -6.47
C LEU A 3 8.78 -1.52 -5.56
N THR A 4 8.73 -0.87 -4.40
CA THR A 4 7.60 -0.95 -3.48
C THR A 4 6.78 0.30 -3.59
N TYR A 5 5.67 0.22 -4.31
CA TYR A 5 4.74 1.34 -4.50
C TYR A 5 3.78 1.45 -3.33
N VAL A 6 3.90 2.55 -2.58
CA VAL A 6 3.14 2.74 -1.34
C VAL A 6 1.81 3.42 -1.61
N GLY A 7 0.74 2.77 -1.20
CA GLY A 7 -0.61 3.32 -1.14
C GLY A 7 -1.08 3.53 0.29
N GLU A 8 -2.01 4.46 0.46
CA GLU A 8 -2.52 4.83 1.76
C GLU A 8 -4.05 4.95 1.78
N SER A 9 -4.65 4.71 2.95
CA SER A 9 -6.08 4.94 3.16
C SER A 9 -6.39 5.25 4.62
N GLY A 10 -7.36 6.15 4.85
CA GLY A 10 -7.78 6.53 6.20
C GLY A 10 -6.99 7.68 6.82
N ILE A 11 -6.19 8.42 6.04
CA ILE A 11 -5.39 9.56 6.49
C ILE A 11 -6.20 10.87 6.46
N THR A 12 -7.21 10.94 5.60
CA THR A 12 -8.06 12.14 5.47
C THR A 12 -8.91 12.34 6.73
N GLY A 13 -8.65 13.42 7.39
CA GLY A 13 -9.27 13.80 8.64
C GLY A 13 -8.19 13.94 9.70
N ALA A 14 -7.73 15.15 9.93
CA ALA A 14 -6.71 15.51 10.92
C ALA A 14 -7.08 15.14 12.37
N THR A 15 -8.22 14.52 12.57
CA THR A 15 -8.67 14.04 13.87
C THR A 15 -8.59 12.52 13.91
N ALA A 16 -7.75 12.01 14.80
CA ALA A 16 -7.71 10.60 15.20
C ALA A 16 -9.08 10.02 15.59
N THR A 17 -10.11 10.84 15.60
CA THR A 17 -11.45 10.57 16.13
C THR A 17 -12.54 10.46 15.07
N ASP A 18 -12.22 10.49 13.76
CA ASP A 18 -13.26 10.28 12.74
C ASP A 18 -13.78 8.83 12.78
N PRO A 19 -15.01 8.59 13.31
CA PRO A 19 -15.55 7.24 13.45
C PRO A 19 -15.85 6.59 12.09
N SER A 20 -15.93 7.39 11.03
CA SER A 20 -16.12 6.86 9.67
C SER A 20 -14.85 6.26 9.08
N GLN A 21 -13.69 6.57 9.66
CA GLN A 21 -12.37 6.10 9.24
C GLN A 21 -11.50 5.69 10.44
N PRO A 22 -11.90 4.65 11.21
CA PRO A 22 -11.20 4.26 12.43
C PRO A 22 -9.80 3.72 12.18
N HIS A 23 -9.52 3.20 10.98
CA HIS A 23 -8.23 2.63 10.63
C HIS A 23 -7.46 3.51 9.67
N GLN A 24 -6.16 3.62 9.90
CA GLN A 24 -5.17 4.11 8.95
C GLN A 24 -4.37 2.92 8.42
N VAL A 25 -4.22 2.85 7.11
CA VAL A 25 -3.66 1.70 6.40
C VAL A 25 -2.60 2.18 5.42
N TYR A 26 -1.45 1.52 5.44
CA TYR A 26 -0.44 1.59 4.40
C TYR A 26 -0.31 0.24 3.72
N THR A 27 -0.22 0.26 2.39
CA THR A 27 0.06 -0.94 1.58
C THR A 27 1.24 -0.69 0.67
N GLY A 28 2.08 -1.71 0.48
CA GLY A 28 3.12 -1.73 -0.52
C GLY A 28 2.83 -2.78 -1.57
N LEU A 29 2.74 -2.37 -2.83
CA LEU A 29 2.78 -3.26 -3.99
C LEU A 29 4.25 -3.53 -4.32
N PHE A 30 4.66 -4.78 -4.18
CA PHE A 30 6.03 -5.21 -4.38
C PHE A 30 6.22 -5.73 -5.81
N VAL A 31 6.79 -4.88 -6.67
CA VAL A 31 6.88 -5.08 -8.12
C VAL A 31 8.32 -5.22 -8.56
N HIS A 32 8.68 -6.32 -9.23
CA HIS A 32 9.98 -6.42 -9.85
C HIS A 32 10.12 -5.39 -10.98
N GLU A 33 11.28 -4.72 -11.10
CA GLU A 33 11.50 -3.64 -12.07
C GLU A 33 11.16 -4.02 -13.51
N SER A 34 11.42 -5.27 -13.91
CA SER A 34 11.07 -5.76 -15.25
C SER A 34 9.56 -5.82 -15.52
N GLN A 35 8.73 -5.87 -14.48
CA GLN A 35 7.28 -5.92 -14.58
C GLN A 35 6.63 -4.53 -14.57
N SER A 36 7.31 -3.51 -14.05
CA SER A 36 6.75 -2.17 -13.87
C SER A 36 6.24 -1.56 -15.18
N ILE A 37 7.04 -1.61 -16.25
CA ILE A 37 6.67 -1.06 -17.57
C ILE A 37 5.46 -1.81 -18.14
N SER A 38 5.46 -3.14 -18.07
CA SER A 38 4.36 -3.94 -18.60
C SER A 38 3.06 -3.78 -17.79
N MET A 39 3.15 -3.56 -16.47
CA MET A 39 2.01 -3.25 -15.61
C MET A 39 1.41 -1.89 -15.98
N ASN A 40 2.23 -0.87 -16.22
CA ASN A 40 1.78 0.43 -16.72
C ASN A 40 1.08 0.30 -18.08
N GLY A 41 1.61 -0.51 -18.99
CA GLY A 41 0.99 -0.78 -20.30
C GLY A 41 -0.38 -1.44 -20.19
N GLU A 42 -0.51 -2.44 -19.31
CA GLU A 42 -1.78 -3.13 -19.07
C GLU A 42 -2.84 -2.21 -18.45
N PHE A 43 -2.45 -1.37 -17.49
CA PHE A 43 -3.36 -0.39 -16.89
C PHE A 43 -3.79 0.68 -17.90
N ASN A 44 -2.88 1.19 -18.74
CA ASN A 44 -3.24 2.14 -19.80
C ASN A 44 -4.21 1.52 -20.82
N ALA A 45 -4.04 0.25 -21.17
CA ALA A 45 -4.99 -0.47 -22.02
C ALA A 45 -6.36 -0.60 -21.34
N LEU A 46 -6.39 -0.83 -20.02
CA LEU A 46 -7.60 -0.85 -19.21
C LEU A 46 -8.29 0.52 -19.23
N CYS A 47 -7.55 1.61 -19.03
CA CYS A 47 -8.10 2.97 -19.08
C CYS A 47 -8.71 3.29 -20.44
N ARG A 48 -8.04 2.96 -21.54
CA ARG A 48 -8.61 3.13 -22.88
C ARG A 48 -9.90 2.35 -23.08
N ARG A 49 -10.00 1.14 -22.52
CA ARG A 49 -11.23 0.32 -22.61
C ARG A 49 -12.40 0.95 -21.86
N HIS A 50 -12.17 1.50 -20.66
CA HIS A 50 -13.21 2.04 -19.80
C HIS A 50 -13.57 3.50 -20.10
N PHE A 51 -12.58 4.31 -20.47
CA PHE A 51 -12.70 5.76 -20.64
C PHE A 51 -12.61 6.20 -22.11
N GLY A 52 -12.02 5.38 -22.98
CA GLY A 52 -11.69 5.75 -24.37
C GLY A 52 -10.31 6.41 -24.51
N ALA A 53 -9.68 6.83 -23.40
CA ALA A 53 -8.40 7.51 -23.36
C ALA A 53 -7.58 7.09 -22.13
N PRO A 54 -6.25 7.31 -22.10
CA PRO A 54 -5.44 7.22 -20.87
C PRO A 54 -5.89 8.22 -19.83
N LEU A 55 -5.47 8.00 -18.55
CA LEU A 55 -5.72 8.98 -17.49
C LEU A 55 -5.05 10.32 -17.79
N GLY A 56 -5.72 11.40 -17.40
CA GLY A 56 -5.26 12.77 -17.63
C GLY A 56 -5.49 13.32 -19.03
N GLU A 57 -5.95 12.50 -19.98
CA GLU A 57 -6.36 12.96 -21.31
C GLU A 57 -7.85 13.35 -21.35
N GLU A 58 -8.25 14.08 -22.41
CA GLU A 58 -9.63 14.53 -22.59
C GLU A 58 -10.59 13.32 -22.60
N GLY A 59 -11.62 13.39 -21.76
CA GLY A 59 -12.63 12.33 -21.61
C GLY A 59 -12.31 11.28 -20.56
N ALA A 60 -11.12 11.28 -19.96
CA ALA A 60 -10.74 10.41 -18.85
C ALA A 60 -10.51 11.21 -17.55
N PRO A 61 -10.62 10.58 -16.35
CA PRO A 61 -10.21 11.24 -15.12
C PRO A 61 -8.68 11.38 -15.05
N SER A 62 -8.16 12.32 -14.23
CA SER A 62 -6.72 12.45 -13.98
C SER A 62 -6.17 11.25 -13.19
N GLU A 63 -6.98 10.72 -12.27
CA GLU A 63 -6.65 9.56 -11.44
C GLU A 63 -7.88 8.71 -11.12
N ILE A 64 -7.67 7.44 -10.78
CA ILE A 64 -8.70 6.55 -10.25
C ILE A 64 -8.66 6.57 -8.73
N ARG A 65 -9.37 7.53 -8.12
CA ARG A 65 -9.49 7.60 -6.65
C ARG A 65 -10.42 6.50 -6.13
N PRO A 66 -9.97 5.63 -5.24
CA PRO A 66 -10.76 4.48 -4.77
C PRO A 66 -12.12 4.85 -4.20
N VAL A 67 -12.20 5.93 -3.43
CA VAL A 67 -13.46 6.41 -2.85
C VAL A 67 -14.44 6.88 -3.92
N ASP A 68 -13.95 7.58 -4.93
CA ASP A 68 -14.80 8.16 -5.99
C ASP A 68 -15.40 7.06 -6.87
N VAL A 69 -14.58 6.10 -7.31
CA VAL A 69 -15.10 5.00 -8.13
C VAL A 69 -16.02 4.09 -7.32
N TYR A 70 -15.71 3.80 -6.05
CA TYR A 70 -16.54 2.93 -5.23
C TYR A 70 -17.89 3.56 -4.89
N GLN A 71 -17.91 4.83 -4.49
CA GLN A 71 -19.11 5.54 -4.08
C GLN A 71 -19.86 6.19 -5.25
N GLY A 72 -19.23 6.35 -6.42
CA GLY A 72 -19.80 7.06 -7.56
C GLY A 72 -19.77 8.57 -7.34
N LEU A 73 -18.60 9.10 -7.05
CA LEU A 73 -18.38 10.53 -6.86
C LEU A 73 -17.57 11.12 -8.03
N GLY A 74 -17.57 12.44 -8.16
CA GLY A 74 -16.80 13.15 -9.16
C GLY A 74 -17.06 12.64 -10.58
N TYR A 75 -16.01 12.26 -11.29
CA TYR A 75 -16.10 11.71 -12.66
C TYR A 75 -17.04 10.50 -12.75
N PHE A 76 -17.13 9.69 -11.69
CA PHE A 76 -17.91 8.44 -11.66
C PHE A 76 -19.39 8.63 -11.25
N ALA A 77 -19.84 9.85 -10.98
CA ALA A 77 -21.20 10.12 -10.47
C ALA A 77 -22.31 9.66 -11.42
N SER A 78 -22.06 9.73 -12.74
CA SER A 78 -23.02 9.28 -13.77
C SER A 78 -22.86 7.80 -14.15
N TRP A 79 -21.85 7.10 -13.63
CA TRP A 79 -21.59 5.72 -13.99
C TRP A 79 -22.50 4.76 -13.22
N PRO A 80 -23.15 3.79 -13.92
CA PRO A 80 -23.85 2.72 -13.23
C PRO A 80 -22.92 1.95 -12.29
N ARG A 81 -23.45 1.47 -11.18
CA ARG A 81 -22.68 0.70 -10.19
C ARG A 81 -21.96 -0.50 -10.82
N LEU A 82 -22.62 -1.19 -11.74
CA LEU A 82 -22.03 -2.34 -12.44
C LEU A 82 -20.73 -1.95 -13.15
N LYS A 83 -20.77 -0.87 -13.95
CA LYS A 83 -19.58 -0.37 -14.68
C LYS A 83 -18.45 0.03 -13.75
N ARG A 84 -18.76 0.64 -12.59
CA ARG A 84 -17.77 0.98 -11.57
C ARG A 84 -17.15 -0.25 -10.93
N ASN A 85 -17.96 -1.28 -10.65
CA ASN A 85 -17.49 -2.55 -10.13
C ASN A 85 -16.57 -3.27 -11.12
N GLU A 86 -16.90 -3.27 -12.41
CA GLU A 86 -16.06 -3.82 -13.48
C GLU A 86 -14.69 -3.12 -13.53
N LEU A 87 -14.67 -1.79 -13.47
CA LEU A 87 -13.41 -1.03 -13.42
C LEU A 87 -12.54 -1.44 -12.21
N ILE A 88 -13.13 -1.53 -11.02
CA ILE A 88 -12.41 -1.94 -9.81
C ILE A 88 -11.86 -3.37 -9.97
N GLN A 89 -12.69 -4.30 -10.42
CA GLN A 89 -12.27 -5.70 -10.62
C GLN A 89 -11.16 -5.81 -11.66
N ASP A 90 -11.24 -5.06 -12.74
CA ASP A 90 -10.21 -5.05 -13.77
C ASP A 90 -8.87 -4.49 -13.24
N CYS A 91 -8.91 -3.41 -12.43
CA CYS A 91 -7.72 -2.86 -11.77
C CYS A 91 -7.09 -3.89 -10.82
N LEU A 92 -7.87 -4.48 -9.92
CA LEU A 92 -7.39 -5.49 -8.99
C LEU A 92 -6.93 -6.76 -9.72
N GLY A 93 -7.59 -7.10 -10.83
CA GLY A 93 -7.23 -8.22 -11.69
C GLY A 93 -5.83 -8.12 -12.29
N ILE A 94 -5.27 -6.92 -12.47
CA ILE A 94 -3.87 -6.75 -12.90
C ILE A 94 -2.93 -7.36 -11.87
N MET A 95 -3.14 -7.07 -10.59
CA MET A 95 -2.30 -7.58 -9.51
C MET A 95 -2.44 -9.09 -9.33
N VAL A 96 -3.67 -9.60 -9.44
CA VAL A 96 -3.95 -11.04 -9.36
C VAL A 96 -3.23 -11.80 -10.49
N ARG A 97 -3.38 -11.36 -11.74
CA ARG A 97 -2.73 -12.03 -12.89
C ARG A 97 -1.22 -12.00 -12.84
N ARG A 98 -0.65 -11.00 -12.17
CA ARG A 98 0.80 -10.82 -12.03
C ARG A 98 1.36 -11.37 -10.72
N GLU A 99 0.47 -11.93 -9.88
CA GLU A 99 0.85 -12.45 -8.55
C GLU A 99 1.66 -11.42 -7.76
N THR A 100 1.28 -10.12 -7.88
CA THR A 100 2.01 -9.01 -7.28
C THR A 100 1.81 -9.02 -5.76
N PRO A 101 2.86 -9.25 -4.95
CA PRO A 101 2.71 -9.27 -3.50
C PRO A 101 2.28 -7.93 -2.93
N VAL A 102 1.36 -7.95 -1.99
CA VAL A 102 0.89 -6.79 -1.22
C VAL A 102 1.23 -6.98 0.24
N ILE A 103 2.01 -6.05 0.79
CA ILE A 103 2.37 -5.99 2.19
C ILE A 103 1.58 -4.84 2.81
N THR A 104 0.98 -5.08 3.96
CA THR A 104 0.08 -4.10 4.60
C THR A 104 0.40 -3.93 6.07
N SER A 105 0.35 -2.69 6.54
CA SER A 105 0.29 -2.36 7.96
C SER A 105 -0.90 -1.46 8.25
N TYR A 106 -1.44 -1.54 9.46
CA TYR A 106 -2.54 -0.69 9.88
C TYR A 106 -2.52 -0.40 11.37
N ILE A 107 -3.20 0.69 11.74
CA ILE A 107 -3.43 1.07 13.13
C ILE A 107 -4.90 1.49 13.32
N ASN A 108 -5.46 1.14 14.49
CA ASN A 108 -6.73 1.70 14.93
C ASN A 108 -6.49 3.08 15.57
N LYS A 109 -6.94 4.13 14.93
CA LYS A 109 -6.73 5.52 15.39
C LYS A 109 -7.44 5.82 16.71
N GLN A 110 -8.57 5.18 16.97
CA GLN A 110 -9.32 5.40 18.21
C GLN A 110 -8.62 4.75 19.40
N GLU A 111 -8.11 3.52 19.22
CA GLU A 111 -7.32 2.83 20.23
C GLU A 111 -6.03 3.61 20.53
N PHE A 112 -5.34 4.10 19.48
CA PHE A 112 -4.17 4.95 19.63
C PHE A 112 -4.47 6.22 20.44
N ALA A 113 -5.55 6.93 20.10
CA ALA A 113 -5.95 8.14 20.80
C ALA A 113 -6.33 7.86 22.26
N ALA A 114 -7.02 6.77 22.54
CA ALA A 114 -7.38 6.36 23.90
C ALA A 114 -6.14 6.02 24.74
N ALA A 115 -5.20 5.23 24.21
CA ALA A 115 -3.96 4.88 24.89
C ALA A 115 -3.07 6.11 25.12
N LYS A 116 -3.03 7.05 24.17
CA LYS A 116 -2.30 8.32 24.32
C LYS A 116 -2.90 9.18 25.43
N ALA A 117 -4.22 9.26 25.51
CA ALA A 117 -4.92 10.00 26.56
C ALA A 117 -4.73 9.36 27.95
N ALA A 118 -4.67 8.04 28.04
CA ALA A 118 -4.41 7.32 29.28
C ALA A 118 -2.96 7.46 29.77
N GLY A 119 -2.00 7.65 28.85
CA GLY A 119 -0.57 7.73 29.18
C GLY A 119 0.05 6.41 29.61
N ASP A 120 -0.64 5.29 29.39
CA ASP A 120 -0.26 3.97 29.93
C ASP A 120 0.75 3.22 29.05
N SER A 121 0.89 3.63 27.79
CA SER A 121 1.77 2.96 26.83
C SER A 121 2.98 3.83 26.48
N PRO A 122 4.20 3.47 26.92
CA PRO A 122 5.44 4.16 26.52
C PRO A 122 5.61 4.21 25.01
N PHE A 123 5.22 3.14 24.31
CA PHE A 123 5.27 3.07 22.86
C PHE A 123 4.41 4.16 22.20
N VAL A 124 3.15 4.32 22.65
CA VAL A 124 2.25 5.34 22.09
C VAL A 124 2.73 6.75 22.39
N MET A 125 3.33 6.95 23.58
CA MET A 125 3.84 8.27 23.99
C MET A 125 5.03 8.77 23.16
N MET A 126 5.75 7.87 22.47
CA MET A 126 6.85 8.22 21.56
C MET A 126 6.36 8.88 20.26
N TRP A 127 5.08 8.78 19.94
CA TRP A 127 4.52 9.21 18.66
C TRP A 127 3.52 10.35 18.82
N ASP A 128 3.62 11.38 17.97
CA ASP A 128 2.68 12.49 17.98
C ASP A 128 1.37 12.17 17.27
N SER A 129 1.41 11.27 16.31
CA SER A 129 0.26 10.84 15.50
C SER A 129 0.28 9.31 15.29
N PRO A 130 -0.86 8.72 14.89
CA PRO A 130 -0.92 7.30 14.54
C PRO A 130 -0.12 6.96 13.27
N THR A 131 0.27 7.96 12.48
CA THR A 131 0.99 7.79 11.22
C THR A 131 2.39 7.20 11.45
N GLY A 132 3.13 7.72 12.43
CA GLY A 132 4.48 7.26 12.72
C GLY A 132 4.57 5.75 12.98
N PRO A 133 3.85 5.21 13.98
CA PRO A 133 3.93 3.78 14.28
C PRO A 133 3.46 2.88 13.13
N VAL A 134 2.49 3.31 12.33
CA VAL A 134 2.02 2.48 11.20
C VAL A 134 3.03 2.46 10.04
N ILE A 135 3.70 3.57 9.77
CA ILE A 135 4.78 3.63 8.78
C ILE A 135 5.98 2.79 9.24
N ASN A 136 6.40 2.94 10.50
CA ASN A 136 7.48 2.15 11.06
C ASN A 136 7.18 0.64 10.96
N LYS A 137 5.94 0.24 11.32
CA LYS A 137 5.51 -1.15 11.17
C LYS A 137 5.47 -1.61 9.71
N PHE A 138 5.14 -0.72 8.78
CA PHE A 138 5.16 -1.00 7.36
C PHE A 138 6.60 -1.31 6.87
N PHE A 139 7.58 -0.51 7.24
CA PHE A 139 8.98 -0.77 6.89
C PHE A 139 9.51 -2.05 7.51
N PHE A 140 9.16 -2.31 8.77
CA PHE A 140 9.50 -3.59 9.41
C PHE A 140 8.91 -4.78 8.62
N ALA A 141 7.64 -4.70 8.23
CA ALA A 141 6.99 -5.75 7.46
C ALA A 141 7.63 -5.96 6.08
N LEU A 142 8.01 -4.86 5.43
CA LEU A 142 8.70 -4.88 4.13
C LEU A 142 10.08 -5.51 4.24
N SER A 143 10.85 -5.16 5.27
CA SER A 143 12.17 -5.74 5.55
C SER A 143 12.07 -7.26 5.76
N MET A 144 11.14 -7.69 6.63
CA MET A 144 10.91 -9.12 6.88
C MET A 144 10.54 -9.89 5.60
N PHE A 145 9.72 -9.30 4.75
CA PHE A 145 9.34 -9.92 3.48
C PHE A 145 10.54 -10.03 2.52
N LEU A 146 11.39 -8.99 2.46
CA LEU A 146 12.63 -9.03 1.66
C LEU A 146 13.61 -10.09 2.15
N ASP A 147 13.78 -10.20 3.47
CA ASP A 147 14.66 -11.20 4.06
C ASP A 147 14.17 -12.61 3.75
N GLU A 148 12.86 -12.86 3.88
CA GLU A 148 12.26 -14.15 3.51
C GLU A 148 12.46 -14.47 2.02
N LEU A 149 12.27 -13.47 1.14
CA LEU A 149 12.50 -13.61 -0.29
C LEU A 149 13.97 -13.93 -0.59
N ASN A 150 14.91 -13.21 0.04
CA ASN A 150 16.34 -13.41 -0.11
C ASN A 150 16.75 -14.82 0.36
N MET A 151 16.24 -15.26 1.51
CA MET A 151 16.50 -16.60 2.03
C MET A 151 15.93 -17.70 1.14
N SER A 152 14.74 -17.49 0.56
CA SER A 152 14.10 -18.48 -0.33
C SER A 152 14.83 -18.67 -1.66
N THR A 153 15.67 -17.71 -2.08
CA THR A 153 16.45 -17.78 -3.31
C THR A 153 17.81 -18.50 -3.13
N LEU A 154 18.22 -18.80 -1.89
CA LEU A 154 19.45 -19.52 -1.61
C LEU A 154 19.27 -21.00 -1.92
N SER A 155 20.15 -21.58 -2.73
CA SER A 155 20.28 -23.04 -2.83
C SER A 155 20.98 -23.58 -1.57
N GLY A 156 20.67 -24.85 -1.19
CA GLY A 156 21.31 -25.50 -0.04
C GLY A 156 22.85 -25.50 -0.12
N ASP A 157 23.41 -25.63 -1.31
CA ASP A 157 24.86 -25.62 -1.54
C ASP A 157 25.47 -24.21 -1.30
N GLN A 158 24.77 -23.14 -1.69
CA GLN A 158 25.22 -21.76 -1.44
C GLN A 158 25.24 -21.42 0.05
N ILE A 159 24.31 -21.98 0.84
CA ILE A 159 24.30 -21.79 2.30
C ILE A 159 25.52 -22.48 2.94
N MET A 160 25.88 -23.66 2.45
CA MET A 160 27.01 -24.45 2.99
C MET A 160 28.38 -23.85 2.64
N ASP A 161 28.50 -23.21 1.48
CA ASP A 161 29.75 -22.60 1.02
C ASP A 161 29.98 -21.17 1.57
N GLY A 162 29.10 -20.65 2.42
CA GLY A 162 29.18 -19.30 2.95
C GLY A 162 29.00 -18.22 1.88
N GLY A 163 28.41 -18.58 0.75
CA GLY A 163 28.06 -17.65 -0.33
C GLY A 163 27.06 -16.62 0.20
N MET A 164 27.37 -15.32 0.02
CA MET A 164 26.37 -14.29 0.27
C MET A 164 25.26 -14.40 -0.77
N PRO A 165 23.98 -14.38 -0.36
CA PRO A 165 22.88 -14.30 -1.30
C PRO A 165 23.04 -13.06 -2.16
N ILE A 166 22.64 -13.15 -3.44
CA ILE A 166 22.42 -11.94 -4.24
C ILE A 166 21.23 -11.26 -3.57
N ALA A 167 21.51 -10.28 -2.73
CA ALA A 167 20.48 -9.56 -1.99
C ALA A 167 19.55 -8.86 -2.98
N ASN A 168 18.27 -9.23 -2.94
CA ASN A 168 17.26 -8.44 -3.59
C ASN A 168 17.11 -7.13 -2.80
N HIS A 169 17.14 -6.02 -3.50
CA HIS A 169 16.95 -4.69 -2.93
C HIS A 169 15.59 -4.14 -3.37
N ALA A 170 14.96 -3.37 -2.50
CA ALA A 170 13.73 -2.65 -2.81
C ALA A 170 13.91 -1.15 -2.65
N LEU A 171 13.48 -0.40 -3.66
CA LEU A 171 13.31 1.04 -3.61
C LEU A 171 11.85 1.35 -3.26
N VAL A 172 11.65 2.19 -2.25
CA VAL A 172 10.32 2.65 -1.86
C VAL A 172 9.88 3.79 -2.77
N VAL A 173 8.69 3.67 -3.35
CA VAL A 173 8.06 4.67 -4.21
C VAL A 173 6.77 5.16 -3.54
N ALA A 174 6.80 6.37 -3.02
CA ALA A 174 5.68 6.98 -2.29
C ALA A 174 5.07 8.17 -3.04
N GLN A 175 3.86 8.58 -2.66
CA GLN A 175 3.20 9.73 -3.28
C GLN A 175 3.79 11.06 -2.79
N THR A 176 3.82 12.07 -3.69
CA THR A 176 4.13 13.45 -3.33
C THR A 176 2.94 14.12 -2.64
N GLY A 177 2.78 13.88 -1.34
CA GLY A 177 1.89 14.69 -0.50
C GLY A 177 2.74 15.47 0.52
N ALA A 178 2.36 16.67 0.89
CA ALA A 178 3.12 17.43 1.89
C ALA A 178 3.19 16.70 3.24
N SER A 179 2.10 16.06 3.66
CA SER A 179 2.04 15.22 4.85
C SER A 179 2.86 13.94 4.69
N MET A 180 2.74 13.26 3.55
CA MET A 180 3.46 12.04 3.27
C MET A 180 4.97 12.26 3.35
N LYS A 181 5.49 13.30 2.69
CA LYS A 181 6.93 13.57 2.67
C LYS A 181 7.47 13.94 4.05
N SER A 182 6.73 14.74 4.83
CA SER A 182 7.15 15.18 6.17
C SER A 182 7.04 14.08 7.23
N GLU A 183 6.15 13.11 7.06
CA GLU A 183 5.92 12.03 8.03
C GLU A 183 6.67 10.74 7.65
N PHE A 184 6.77 10.45 6.35
CA PHE A 184 7.35 9.20 5.86
C PHE A 184 8.89 9.18 5.94
N MET A 185 9.56 10.27 5.55
CA MET A 185 11.03 10.33 5.59
C MET A 185 11.62 10.18 6.99
N PRO A 186 11.13 10.89 8.04
CA PRO A 186 11.65 10.69 9.38
C PRO A 186 11.48 9.27 9.90
N GLU A 187 10.38 8.61 9.55
CA GLU A 187 10.13 7.24 9.99
C GLU A 187 10.97 6.21 9.22
N PHE A 188 11.22 6.45 7.95
CA PHE A 188 12.14 5.65 7.16
C PHE A 188 13.56 5.69 7.76
N LEU A 189 14.06 6.89 8.05
CA LEU A 189 15.39 7.06 8.67
C LEU A 189 15.47 6.45 10.08
N ARG A 190 14.38 6.50 10.86
CA ARG A 190 14.32 5.84 12.17
C ARG A 190 14.29 4.32 12.08
N SER A 191 13.66 3.78 11.04
CA SER A 191 13.60 2.33 10.85
C SER A 191 14.98 1.74 10.60
N ASP A 192 15.86 2.50 9.96
CA ASP A 192 17.24 2.11 9.68
C ASP A 192 18.12 2.03 10.96
N GLU A 193 17.83 2.83 11.99
CA GLU A 193 18.54 2.79 13.27
C GLU A 193 18.23 1.55 14.14
N GLY A 194 17.12 0.87 13.90
CA GLY A 194 16.64 -0.25 14.75
C GLY A 194 16.31 -1.54 14.02
N ILE A 195 16.21 -1.50 12.71
CA ILE A 195 15.94 -2.62 11.84
C ILE A 195 17.15 -2.75 10.93
N ASP A 196 17.83 -3.88 11.04
CA ASP A 196 18.91 -4.22 10.09
C ASP A 196 18.26 -4.49 8.71
N ALA A 197 17.80 -3.40 8.07
CA ALA A 197 17.01 -3.39 6.86
C ALA A 197 17.92 -3.64 5.64
N THR A 198 18.61 -4.79 5.66
CA THR A 198 19.66 -5.18 4.71
C THR A 198 19.23 -5.21 3.24
N GLY A 199 17.95 -4.99 2.96
CA GLY A 199 17.42 -5.04 1.60
C GLY A 199 16.74 -3.74 1.12
N LEU A 200 16.54 -2.73 1.97
CA LEU A 200 15.97 -1.46 1.54
C LEU A 200 17.05 -0.51 1.04
N ILE A 201 16.77 0.20 -0.05
CA ILE A 201 17.65 1.25 -0.55
C ILE A 201 17.42 2.49 0.33
N ASP A 202 18.50 3.15 0.74
CA ASP A 202 18.52 4.28 1.68
C ASP A 202 17.89 5.57 1.12
N ASP A 203 16.90 5.45 0.22
CA ASP A 203 16.20 6.59 -0.36
C ASP A 203 14.74 6.22 -0.69
N ILE A 204 13.91 7.25 -0.73
CA ILE A 204 12.50 7.14 -1.13
C ILE A 204 12.25 7.97 -2.38
N CYS A 205 11.76 7.34 -3.43
CA CYS A 205 11.32 8.02 -4.62
C CYS A 205 9.90 8.57 -4.43
N PHE A 206 9.73 9.89 -4.45
CA PHE A 206 8.41 10.51 -4.39
C PHE A 206 7.89 10.80 -5.78
N VAL A 207 6.69 10.29 -6.09
CA VAL A 207 6.03 10.42 -7.39
C VAL A 207 4.66 11.10 -7.27
N ASP A 208 4.26 11.80 -8.32
CA ASP A 208 2.92 12.34 -8.42
C ASP A 208 1.90 11.20 -8.62
N PRO A 209 0.85 11.09 -7.78
CA PRO A 209 -0.14 10.03 -7.89
C PRO A 209 -0.87 10.05 -9.25
N GLU A 210 -1.10 11.23 -9.86
CA GLU A 210 -1.72 11.33 -11.18
C GLU A 210 -0.87 10.68 -12.29
N HIS A 211 0.46 10.64 -12.10
CA HIS A 211 1.39 10.07 -13.07
C HIS A 211 1.88 8.66 -12.72
N SER A 212 1.58 8.15 -11.52
CA SER A 212 2.01 6.83 -11.08
C SER A 212 0.85 5.85 -11.01
N VAL A 213 0.68 5.10 -12.07
CA VAL A 213 -0.35 4.06 -12.21
C VAL A 213 -0.27 3.02 -11.09
N VAL A 214 0.93 2.53 -10.78
CA VAL A 214 1.11 1.47 -9.79
C VAL A 214 0.78 1.97 -8.38
N ASN A 215 1.06 3.24 -8.06
CA ASN A 215 0.61 3.85 -6.82
C ASN A 215 -0.92 3.90 -6.72
N GLN A 216 -1.62 4.15 -7.83
CA GLN A 216 -3.10 4.12 -7.83
C GLN A 216 -3.64 2.73 -7.54
N LEU A 217 -3.00 1.67 -8.05
CA LEU A 217 -3.33 0.29 -7.70
C LEU A 217 -3.07 0.00 -6.22
N SER A 218 -1.96 0.49 -5.67
CA SER A 218 -1.66 0.37 -4.24
C SER A 218 -2.70 1.08 -3.37
N ASN A 219 -3.16 2.27 -3.77
CA ASN A 219 -4.24 2.99 -3.10
C ASN A 219 -5.56 2.21 -3.12
N LEU A 220 -5.87 1.53 -4.23
CA LEU A 220 -7.03 0.63 -4.29
C LEU A 220 -6.94 -0.50 -3.27
N CYS A 221 -5.77 -1.13 -3.14
CA CYS A 221 -5.53 -2.14 -2.12
C CYS A 221 -5.73 -1.58 -0.70
N ALA A 222 -5.09 -0.46 -0.37
CA ALA A 222 -5.20 0.19 0.93
C ALA A 222 -6.66 0.50 1.28
N TYR A 223 -7.42 0.99 0.31
CA TYR A 223 -8.84 1.30 0.48
C TYR A 223 -9.67 0.06 0.80
N PHE A 224 -9.49 -1.05 0.08
CA PHE A 224 -10.28 -2.26 0.32
C PHE A 224 -9.84 -3.03 1.57
N VAL A 225 -8.55 -3.02 1.91
CA VAL A 225 -8.08 -3.51 3.22
C VAL A 225 -8.72 -2.72 4.36
N ARG A 226 -8.72 -1.37 4.29
CA ARG A 226 -9.36 -0.54 5.31
C ARG A 226 -10.86 -0.83 5.44
N ARG A 227 -11.56 -1.02 4.33
CA ARG A 227 -12.99 -1.36 4.36
C ARG A 227 -13.26 -2.70 5.01
N TRP A 228 -12.42 -3.68 4.74
CA TRP A 228 -12.50 -4.97 5.43
C TRP A 228 -12.26 -4.83 6.93
N LEU A 229 -11.22 -4.11 7.36
CA LEU A 229 -10.93 -3.85 8.77
C LEU A 229 -12.09 -3.17 9.50
N GLN A 230 -12.88 -2.34 8.83
CA GLN A 230 -14.02 -1.66 9.43
C GLN A 230 -15.19 -2.60 9.77
N ASN A 231 -15.38 -3.66 9.02
CA ASN A 231 -16.51 -4.59 9.19
C ASN A 231 -16.12 -5.98 8.67
N PRO A 232 -15.22 -6.72 9.34
CA PRO A 232 -14.67 -7.98 8.83
C PRO A 232 -15.72 -9.09 8.64
N GLU A 233 -16.88 -8.96 9.32
CA GLU A 233 -18.00 -9.90 9.23
C GLU A 233 -18.89 -9.71 7.97
N ARG A 234 -18.65 -8.66 7.20
CA ARG A 234 -19.38 -8.42 5.96
C ARG A 234 -18.66 -9.02 4.76
N ASP A 235 -19.43 -9.13 3.69
CA ASP A 235 -18.92 -9.53 2.39
C ASP A 235 -18.03 -8.45 1.78
N HIS A 236 -16.78 -8.80 1.46
CA HIS A 236 -15.77 -7.89 0.90
C HIS A 236 -15.17 -8.45 -0.40
N PRO A 237 -15.95 -8.57 -1.48
CA PRO A 237 -15.55 -9.32 -2.67
C PRO A 237 -14.25 -8.84 -3.30
N TYR A 238 -13.90 -7.57 -3.16
CA TYR A 238 -12.65 -7.03 -3.67
C TYR A 238 -11.44 -7.41 -2.80
N PHE A 239 -11.58 -7.33 -1.48
CA PHE A 239 -10.56 -7.79 -0.54
C PHE A 239 -10.40 -9.30 -0.59
N ASP A 240 -11.51 -10.03 -0.58
CA ASP A 240 -11.53 -11.50 -0.65
C ASP A 240 -10.87 -11.98 -1.95
N GLY A 241 -11.13 -11.31 -3.08
CA GLY A 241 -10.47 -11.61 -4.34
C GLY A 241 -8.95 -11.47 -4.29
N LEU A 242 -8.42 -10.47 -3.59
CA LEU A 242 -6.97 -10.30 -3.40
C LEU A 242 -6.40 -11.35 -2.44
N ARG A 243 -7.08 -11.63 -1.32
CA ARG A 243 -6.67 -12.60 -0.32
C ARG A 243 -6.67 -14.02 -0.87
N ASP A 244 -7.76 -14.43 -1.50
CA ASP A 244 -7.96 -15.80 -1.98
C ASP A 244 -7.00 -16.15 -3.15
N ASN A 245 -6.58 -15.14 -3.92
CA ASN A 245 -5.53 -15.28 -4.92
C ASN A 245 -4.11 -15.05 -4.38
N LYS A 246 -3.95 -14.99 -3.06
CA LYS A 246 -2.65 -14.84 -2.37
C LYS A 246 -1.86 -13.59 -2.80
N VAL A 247 -2.54 -12.54 -3.25
CA VAL A 247 -1.93 -11.25 -3.53
C VAL A 247 -1.56 -10.56 -2.22
N ILE A 248 -2.46 -10.58 -1.24
CA ILE A 248 -2.16 -10.09 0.12
C ILE A 248 -1.32 -11.13 0.84
N GLN A 249 -0.04 -10.82 1.03
CA GLN A 249 0.91 -11.69 1.72
C GLN A 249 0.80 -11.55 3.23
N VAL A 250 0.75 -10.31 3.70
CA VAL A 250 0.77 -10.00 5.14
C VAL A 250 -0.07 -8.78 5.45
N ILE A 251 -0.76 -8.82 6.58
CA ILE A 251 -1.43 -7.68 7.21
C ILE A 251 -0.93 -7.57 8.65
N TYR A 252 -0.10 -6.56 8.91
CA TYR A 252 0.48 -6.33 10.24
C TYR A 252 -0.31 -5.26 11.02
N PRO A 253 -0.94 -5.62 12.14
CA PRO A 253 -1.46 -4.63 13.08
C PRO A 253 -0.33 -3.92 13.82
N VAL A 254 -0.51 -2.64 14.09
CA VAL A 254 0.23 -1.97 15.16
C VAL A 254 -0.48 -2.30 16.47
N THR A 255 0.20 -3.04 17.34
CA THR A 255 -0.31 -3.36 18.69
C THR A 255 -0.01 -2.19 19.60
N ILE A 256 -1.02 -1.71 20.30
CA ILE A 256 -0.98 -0.53 21.21
C ILE A 256 -0.85 -0.98 22.66
#